data_ef385fcb7ce16b723c03157adc3e4df9
#
_entry.id   ef385fcb7ce16b723c03157adc3e4df9
#
_cell.length_a   1.000
_cell.length_b   1.000
_cell.length_c   1.000
_cell.angle_alpha   90.00
_cell.angle_beta   90.00
_cell.angle_gamma   90.00
#
_symmetry.space_group_name_H-M   'P 1'
#
loop_
_entity.id
_entity.type
_entity.pdbx_description
1 polymer ?
#
loop_
_entity_poly.entity_id
_entity_poly.type
_entity_poly.pdbx_seq_one_letter_code
_entity_poly.pdbx_strand_id
1 'polypeptide(L)'
;MASINVNKAEFIKSAASTSQFINSSIPAVAFAGKSNVGKSSVINRLLNRKNFARVGQSPGKTIHVNYFLIDGKIYLIDLPGYGYAKVSQSERQRWGKLMEDFFAKGLFQLGVMIVDSRHKPTADDITMAEWFKSTGCRLVVVANKLDKLKKSEIEPNLALIRETLDLPEDVVLIPFSAEKGQGRELLLAEINKLI
;
A
#
# COMPACT_ATOMS: atom_id res chain seq x y z
N MET A 1 1.15 -21.67 -12.43
CA MET A 1 0.39 -20.76 -11.56
C MET A 1 -0.20 -19.67 -12.43
N ALA A 2 -1.46 -19.29 -12.18
CA ALA A 2 -2.08 -18.17 -12.89
C ALA A 2 -1.33 -16.89 -12.53
N SER A 3 -1.15 -15.99 -13.48
CA SER A 3 -0.55 -14.68 -13.24
C SER A 3 -1.44 -13.59 -13.85
N ILE A 4 -1.46 -12.43 -13.20
CA ILE A 4 -2.18 -11.27 -13.71
C ILE A 4 -1.44 -10.64 -14.89
N ASN A 5 -2.18 -10.22 -15.91
CA ASN A 5 -1.66 -9.36 -16.95
C ASN A 5 -1.74 -7.89 -16.51
N VAL A 6 -0.65 -7.37 -15.97
CA VAL A 6 -0.57 -5.99 -15.45
C VAL A 6 -0.82 -4.91 -16.51
N ASN A 7 -0.73 -5.25 -17.81
CA ASN A 7 -1.05 -4.30 -18.88
C ASN A 7 -2.56 -4.07 -19.06
N LYS A 8 -3.39 -4.95 -18.51
CA LYS A 8 -4.85 -4.83 -18.48
C LYS A 8 -5.30 -4.22 -17.14
N ALA A 9 -4.86 -3.01 -16.87
CA ALA A 9 -5.22 -2.28 -15.66
C ALA A 9 -6.22 -1.17 -16.01
N GLU A 10 -7.33 -1.13 -15.27
CA GLU A 10 -8.43 -0.18 -15.44
C GLU A 10 -8.72 0.54 -14.14
N PHE A 11 -8.89 1.86 -14.19
CA PHE A 11 -9.43 2.62 -13.07
C PHE A 11 -10.95 2.42 -13.03
N ILE A 12 -11.48 2.00 -11.87
CA ILE A 12 -12.90 1.70 -11.72
C ILE A 12 -13.63 2.87 -11.07
N LYS A 13 -13.20 3.29 -9.86
CA LYS A 13 -13.84 4.40 -9.15
C LYS A 13 -13.00 4.90 -7.98
N SER A 14 -13.36 6.09 -7.50
CA SER A 14 -12.95 6.62 -6.20
C SER A 14 -14.12 6.54 -5.22
N ALA A 15 -13.88 6.06 -4.02
CA ALA A 15 -14.86 5.96 -2.95
C ALA A 15 -14.51 6.94 -1.82
N ALA A 16 -15.46 7.82 -1.47
CA ALA A 16 -15.33 8.79 -0.38
C ALA A 16 -16.12 8.40 0.87
N SER A 17 -16.91 7.32 0.81
CA SER A 17 -17.75 6.82 1.89
C SER A 17 -17.89 5.31 1.84
N THR A 18 -18.30 4.72 2.96
CA THR A 18 -18.50 3.27 3.13
C THR A 18 -19.48 2.68 2.12
N SER A 19 -20.54 3.40 1.77
CA SER A 19 -21.55 2.96 0.79
C SER A 19 -21.00 2.79 -0.62
N GLN A 20 -19.85 3.38 -0.91
CA GLN A 20 -19.20 3.34 -2.22
C GLN A 20 -18.13 2.25 -2.31
N PHE A 21 -17.79 1.56 -1.22
CA PHE A 21 -16.81 0.48 -1.25
C PHE A 21 -17.28 -0.67 -2.12
N ILE A 22 -16.35 -1.26 -2.86
CA ILE A 22 -16.65 -2.41 -3.72
C ILE A 22 -16.66 -3.67 -2.86
N ASN A 23 -17.78 -4.35 -2.81
CA ASN A 23 -17.91 -5.70 -2.26
C ASN A 23 -18.06 -6.67 -3.43
N SER A 24 -17.04 -7.49 -3.66
CA SER A 24 -16.96 -8.38 -4.82
C SER A 24 -16.32 -9.71 -4.42
N SER A 25 -16.64 -10.77 -5.17
CA SER A 25 -15.95 -12.06 -5.08
C SER A 25 -14.54 -12.05 -5.69
N ILE A 26 -14.21 -11.02 -6.47
CA ILE A 26 -12.86 -10.84 -7.02
C ILE A 26 -11.93 -10.45 -5.86
N PRO A 27 -10.79 -11.14 -5.67
CA PRO A 27 -9.87 -10.82 -4.58
C PRO A 27 -9.30 -9.40 -4.70
N ALA A 28 -8.94 -8.84 -3.57
CA ALA A 28 -8.46 -7.47 -3.49
C ALA A 28 -7.20 -7.33 -2.65
N VAL A 29 -6.33 -6.39 -3.05
CA VAL A 29 -5.09 -6.00 -2.37
C VAL A 29 -5.17 -4.54 -1.99
N ALA A 30 -5.04 -4.22 -0.70
CA ALA A 30 -5.06 -2.87 -0.18
C ALA A 30 -3.63 -2.32 -0.02
N PHE A 31 -3.35 -1.18 -0.66
CA PHE A 31 -2.07 -0.47 -0.56
C PHE A 31 -2.19 0.71 0.38
N ALA A 32 -1.35 0.73 1.41
CA ALA A 32 -1.26 1.83 2.37
C ALA A 32 0.18 2.34 2.47
N GLY A 33 0.34 3.60 2.82
CA GLY A 33 1.65 4.20 3.04
C GLY A 33 1.53 5.65 3.46
N LYS A 34 2.55 6.12 4.19
CA LYS A 34 2.67 7.52 4.58
C LYS A 34 2.78 8.42 3.35
N SER A 35 2.30 9.64 3.47
CA SER A 35 2.50 10.66 2.43
C SER A 35 3.97 10.75 2.00
N ASN A 36 4.22 10.81 0.70
CA ASN A 36 5.56 10.90 0.09
C ASN A 36 6.47 9.67 0.28
N VAL A 37 5.95 8.54 0.78
CA VAL A 37 6.70 7.28 0.88
C VAL A 37 6.97 6.64 -0.50
N GLY A 38 6.22 7.08 -1.51
CA GLY A 38 6.30 6.55 -2.87
C GLY A 38 5.24 5.48 -3.19
N LYS A 39 4.11 5.44 -2.47
CA LYS A 39 3.02 4.47 -2.69
C LYS A 39 2.54 4.46 -4.14
N SER A 40 2.20 5.61 -4.72
CA SER A 40 1.79 5.71 -6.14
C SER A 40 2.90 5.28 -7.09
N SER A 41 4.15 5.56 -6.77
CA SER A 41 5.30 5.11 -7.57
C SER A 41 5.48 3.60 -7.53
N VAL A 42 5.25 2.96 -6.38
CA VAL A 42 5.25 1.50 -6.24
C VAL A 42 4.14 0.88 -7.08
N ILE A 43 2.91 1.40 -6.99
CA ILE A 43 1.76 0.92 -7.79
C ILE A 43 2.05 1.09 -9.28
N ASN A 44 2.54 2.25 -9.72
CA ASN A 44 2.88 2.51 -11.11
C ASN A 44 3.99 1.56 -11.62
N ARG A 45 5.02 1.32 -10.79
CA ARG A 45 6.09 0.35 -11.11
C ARG A 45 5.55 -1.08 -11.20
N LEU A 46 4.69 -1.47 -10.27
CA LEU A 46 4.05 -2.78 -10.25
C LEU A 46 3.28 -3.05 -11.55
N LEU A 47 2.49 -2.08 -11.99
CA LEU A 47 1.66 -2.15 -13.19
C LEU A 47 2.42 -1.82 -14.49
N ASN A 48 3.71 -1.52 -14.40
CA ASN A 48 4.52 -1.08 -15.53
C ASN A 48 3.90 0.10 -16.30
N ARG A 49 3.29 1.05 -15.56
CA ARG A 49 2.60 2.23 -16.08
C ARG A 49 3.24 3.51 -15.56
N LYS A 50 3.18 4.57 -16.38
CA LYS A 50 3.53 5.93 -15.95
C LYS A 50 2.26 6.68 -15.58
N ASN A 51 2.24 7.31 -14.39
CA ASN A 51 1.16 8.19 -13.92
C ASN A 51 -0.24 7.55 -13.85
N PHE A 52 -0.35 6.24 -13.74
CA PHE A 52 -1.63 5.54 -13.62
C PHE A 52 -2.24 5.76 -12.22
N ALA A 53 -1.49 5.46 -11.17
CA ALA A 53 -1.78 6.00 -9.84
C ALA A 53 -1.11 7.38 -9.76
N ARG A 54 -1.88 8.42 -9.41
CA ARG A 54 -1.39 9.81 -9.46
C ARG A 54 -0.32 10.05 -8.41
N VAL A 55 0.88 10.41 -8.85
CA VAL A 55 1.98 10.86 -8.00
C VAL A 55 1.75 12.33 -7.66
N GLY A 56 1.86 12.70 -6.37
CA GLY A 56 1.85 14.10 -5.96
C GLY A 56 0.45 14.74 -5.91
N GLN A 57 -0.56 14.01 -5.47
CA GLN A 57 -1.84 14.65 -5.13
C GLN A 57 -1.59 15.70 -4.05
N SER A 58 -2.00 16.94 -4.34
CA SER A 58 -1.85 18.05 -3.40
C SER A 58 -2.53 17.72 -2.08
N PRO A 59 -1.88 17.96 -0.92
CA PRO A 59 -2.52 17.81 0.38
C PRO A 59 -3.85 18.58 0.42
N GLY A 60 -4.90 17.96 0.95
CA GLY A 60 -6.20 18.62 1.14
C GLY A 60 -7.19 18.49 -0.04
N LYS A 61 -6.87 17.81 -1.13
CA LYS A 61 -7.85 17.48 -2.18
C LYS A 61 -8.35 16.06 -2.03
N THR A 62 -9.55 15.95 -1.53
CA THR A 62 -10.47 14.80 -1.50
C THR A 62 -9.84 13.45 -1.10
N ILE A 63 -10.14 13.03 0.11
CA ILE A 63 -9.73 11.76 0.69
C ILE A 63 -10.57 10.65 0.04
N HIS A 64 -9.95 9.85 -0.83
CA HIS A 64 -10.62 8.76 -1.53
C HIS A 64 -9.85 7.45 -1.40
N VAL A 65 -10.59 6.36 -1.40
CA VAL A 65 -10.12 5.00 -1.68
C VAL A 65 -10.28 4.76 -3.17
N ASN A 66 -9.18 4.53 -3.90
CA ASN A 66 -9.22 4.35 -5.35
C ASN A 66 -9.13 2.86 -5.72
N TYR A 67 -10.02 2.42 -6.60
CA TYR A 67 -10.12 1.03 -7.05
C TYR A 67 -9.64 0.90 -8.48
N PHE A 68 -8.72 -0.04 -8.70
CA PHE A 68 -8.24 -0.44 -10.02
C PHE A 68 -8.50 -1.93 -10.21
N LEU A 69 -9.03 -2.34 -11.35
CA LEU A 69 -9.21 -3.74 -11.70
C LEU A 69 -8.09 -4.17 -12.66
N ILE A 70 -7.41 -5.26 -12.32
CA ILE A 70 -6.30 -5.78 -13.10
C ILE A 70 -6.69 -7.11 -13.72
N ASP A 71 -6.63 -7.18 -15.06
CA ASP A 71 -6.91 -8.39 -15.86
C ASP A 71 -8.29 -9.03 -15.56
N GLY A 72 -9.24 -8.26 -15.03
CA GLY A 72 -10.52 -8.76 -14.55
C GLY A 72 -10.45 -9.73 -13.36
N LYS A 73 -9.28 -9.91 -12.76
CA LYS A 73 -9.01 -10.98 -11.77
C LYS A 73 -8.73 -10.49 -10.37
N ILE A 74 -8.28 -9.25 -10.19
CA ILE A 74 -7.89 -8.72 -8.89
C ILE A 74 -8.12 -7.22 -8.79
N TYR A 75 -8.61 -6.74 -7.66
CA TYR A 75 -8.63 -5.33 -7.35
C TYR A 75 -7.34 -4.89 -6.67
N LEU A 76 -6.74 -3.81 -7.16
CA LEU A 76 -5.77 -3.01 -6.39
C LEU A 76 -6.52 -1.82 -5.79
N ILE A 77 -6.43 -1.68 -4.47
CA ILE A 77 -7.09 -0.63 -3.71
C ILE A 77 -6.02 0.32 -3.19
N ASP A 78 -6.00 1.54 -3.72
CA ASP A 78 -5.08 2.59 -3.28
C ASP A 78 -5.73 3.40 -2.17
N LEU A 79 -5.28 3.18 -0.93
CA LEU A 79 -5.77 3.87 0.25
C LEU A 79 -5.18 5.30 0.32
N PRO A 80 -5.92 6.28 0.87
CA PRO A 80 -5.39 7.62 1.04
C PRO A 80 -4.17 7.60 1.96
N GLY A 81 -3.12 8.34 1.59
CA GLY A 81 -1.92 8.46 2.40
C GLY A 81 -2.19 9.06 3.79
N TYR A 82 -1.34 8.75 4.74
CA TYR A 82 -1.40 9.28 6.11
C TYR A 82 -0.18 10.14 6.45
N GLY A 83 -0.18 10.75 7.65
CA GLY A 83 0.97 11.52 8.14
C GLY A 83 1.20 12.85 7.43
N TYR A 84 0.16 13.48 6.88
CA TYR A 84 0.25 14.83 6.34
C TYR A 84 0.46 15.86 7.44
N ALA A 85 1.53 16.65 7.36
CA ALA A 85 1.86 17.68 8.35
C ALA A 85 0.89 18.90 8.32
N LYS A 86 0.24 19.13 7.18
CA LYS A 86 -0.61 20.31 6.91
C LYS A 86 -2.02 19.92 6.46
N VAL A 87 -2.75 19.23 7.33
CA VAL A 87 -4.19 18.96 7.12
C VAL A 87 -4.98 19.52 8.28
N SER A 88 -6.17 20.01 8.02
CA SER A 88 -7.09 20.49 9.05
C SER A 88 -7.51 19.34 9.96
N GLN A 89 -7.96 19.67 11.17
CA GLN A 89 -8.47 18.67 12.11
C GLN A 89 -9.68 17.92 11.51
N SER A 90 -10.56 18.62 10.79
CA SER A 90 -11.73 18.02 10.13
C SER A 90 -11.32 17.02 9.01
N GLU A 91 -10.29 17.33 8.22
CA GLU A 91 -9.78 16.40 7.22
C GLU A 91 -9.14 15.16 7.86
N ARG A 92 -8.43 15.32 8.97
CA ARG A 92 -7.87 14.20 9.73
C ARG A 92 -8.96 13.29 10.29
N GLN A 93 -10.04 13.87 10.82
CA GLN A 93 -11.20 13.11 11.32
C GLN A 93 -11.89 12.35 10.18
N ARG A 94 -12.11 12.99 9.04
CA ARG A 94 -12.70 12.35 7.86
C ARG A 94 -11.83 11.20 7.33
N TRP A 95 -10.52 11.41 7.28
CA TRP A 95 -9.56 10.35 6.93
C TRP A 95 -9.66 9.18 7.91
N GLY A 96 -9.62 9.45 9.21
CA GLY A 96 -9.73 8.43 10.26
C GLY A 96 -11.01 7.61 10.13
N LYS A 97 -12.16 8.27 10.00
CA LYS A 97 -13.46 7.61 9.85
C LYS A 97 -13.51 6.72 8.59
N LEU A 98 -13.04 7.23 7.46
CA LEU A 98 -13.01 6.46 6.20
C LEU A 98 -12.14 5.21 6.33
N MET A 99 -10.98 5.33 6.97
CA MET A 99 -10.05 4.23 7.17
C MET A 99 -10.57 3.21 8.18
N GLU A 100 -11.14 3.64 9.30
CA GLU A 100 -11.82 2.76 10.27
C GLU A 100 -12.90 1.93 9.59
N ASP A 101 -13.77 2.59 8.81
CA ASP A 101 -14.85 1.91 8.08
C ASP A 101 -14.29 0.92 7.04
N PHE A 102 -13.21 1.28 6.34
CA PHE A 102 -12.57 0.40 5.36
C PHE A 102 -12.00 -0.86 6.01
N PHE A 103 -11.23 -0.72 7.09
CA PHE A 103 -10.65 -1.85 7.81
C PHE A 103 -11.72 -2.70 8.50
N ALA A 104 -12.75 -2.08 9.07
CA ALA A 104 -13.88 -2.80 9.69
C ALA A 104 -14.66 -3.67 8.69
N LYS A 105 -14.76 -3.23 7.42
CA LYS A 105 -15.38 -4.04 6.35
C LYS A 105 -14.53 -5.21 5.90
N GLY A 106 -13.20 -5.12 5.99
CA GLY A 106 -12.29 -6.21 5.64
C GLY A 106 -12.43 -6.72 4.19
N LEU A 107 -12.74 -5.84 3.24
CA LEU A 107 -13.02 -6.19 1.83
C LEU A 107 -11.72 -6.36 1.01
N PHE A 108 -10.70 -6.99 1.59
CA PHE A 108 -9.42 -7.29 0.94
C PHE A 108 -8.76 -8.50 1.60
N GLN A 109 -7.92 -9.24 0.86
CA GLN A 109 -7.27 -10.47 1.30
C GLN A 109 -5.77 -10.27 1.56
N LEU A 110 -5.17 -9.23 0.97
CA LEU A 110 -3.76 -8.90 1.14
C LEU A 110 -3.61 -7.41 1.44
N GLY A 111 -2.92 -7.08 2.52
CA GLY A 111 -2.41 -5.75 2.80
C GLY A 111 -0.99 -5.58 2.26
N VAL A 112 -0.73 -4.49 1.56
CA VAL A 112 0.61 -4.07 1.14
C VAL A 112 0.91 -2.72 1.78
N MET A 113 1.74 -2.76 2.81
CA MET A 113 2.15 -1.55 3.53
C MET A 113 3.49 -1.07 3.01
N ILE A 114 3.56 0.18 2.57
CA ILE A 114 4.77 0.79 2.00
C ILE A 114 5.40 1.73 3.03
N VAL A 115 6.66 1.47 3.35
CA VAL A 115 7.49 2.30 4.24
C VAL A 115 8.74 2.81 3.50
N ASP A 116 9.35 3.85 4.03
CA ASP A 116 10.61 4.37 3.52
C ASP A 116 11.79 3.58 4.12
N SER A 117 12.56 2.89 3.29
CA SER A 117 13.67 2.05 3.74
C SER A 117 14.80 2.83 4.44
N ARG A 118 14.86 4.15 4.27
CA ARG A 118 15.92 5.02 4.81
C ARG A 118 15.72 5.39 6.27
N HIS A 119 14.50 5.21 6.80
CA HIS A 119 14.13 5.74 8.10
C HIS A 119 13.44 4.70 8.97
N LYS A 120 13.59 4.87 10.29
CA LYS A 120 12.77 4.12 11.24
C LYS A 120 11.28 4.41 10.99
N PRO A 121 10.40 3.41 10.96
CA PRO A 121 8.96 3.61 10.86
C PRO A 121 8.44 4.55 11.95
N THR A 122 7.47 5.38 11.58
CA THR A 122 6.85 6.36 12.49
C THR A 122 5.71 5.75 13.30
N ALA A 123 5.20 6.48 14.29
CA ALA A 123 4.02 6.05 15.06
C ALA A 123 2.80 5.79 14.16
N ASP A 124 2.61 6.60 13.11
CA ASP A 124 1.54 6.37 12.12
C ASP A 124 1.73 5.06 11.34
N ASP A 125 2.98 4.71 11.02
CA ASP A 125 3.29 3.42 10.36
C ASP A 125 3.00 2.25 11.30
N ILE A 126 3.33 2.36 12.58
CA ILE A 126 3.00 1.34 13.58
C ILE A 126 1.49 1.16 13.68
N THR A 127 0.72 2.25 13.80
CA THR A 127 -0.75 2.21 13.84
C THR A 127 -1.32 1.53 12.59
N MET A 128 -0.81 1.85 11.41
CA MET A 128 -1.27 1.22 10.16
C MET A 128 -0.96 -0.27 10.12
N ALA A 129 0.23 -0.68 10.58
CA ALA A 129 0.59 -2.11 10.68
C ALA A 129 -0.36 -2.85 11.63
N GLU A 130 -0.70 -2.26 12.78
CA GLU A 130 -1.66 -2.84 13.72
C GLU A 130 -3.06 -2.99 13.11
N TRP A 131 -3.51 -2.01 12.34
CA TRP A 131 -4.80 -2.12 11.63
C TRP A 131 -4.80 -3.29 10.65
N PHE A 132 -3.75 -3.47 9.84
CA PHE A 132 -3.65 -4.64 8.96
C PHE A 132 -3.65 -5.95 9.75
N LYS A 133 -2.85 -6.05 10.80
CA LYS A 133 -2.78 -7.24 11.65
C LYS A 133 -4.15 -7.59 12.26
N SER A 134 -4.91 -6.59 12.69
CA SER A 134 -6.23 -6.77 13.32
C SER A 134 -7.29 -7.36 12.38
N THR A 135 -7.12 -7.22 11.07
CA THR A 135 -8.06 -7.80 10.08
C THR A 135 -7.84 -9.29 9.84
N GLY A 136 -6.70 -9.85 10.27
CA GLY A 136 -6.30 -11.23 9.96
C GLY A 136 -5.95 -11.46 8.48
N CYS A 137 -5.87 -10.41 7.66
CA CYS A 137 -5.42 -10.53 6.28
C CYS A 137 -3.92 -10.84 6.21
N ARG A 138 -3.49 -11.41 5.08
CA ARG A 138 -2.05 -11.51 4.80
C ARG A 138 -1.46 -10.11 4.68
N LEU A 139 -0.28 -9.90 5.25
CA LEU A 139 0.44 -8.64 5.19
C LEU A 139 1.78 -8.82 4.47
N VAL A 140 2.08 -7.89 3.57
CA VAL A 140 3.39 -7.70 2.96
C VAL A 140 3.85 -6.27 3.25
N VAL A 141 5.06 -6.11 3.70
CA VAL A 141 5.69 -4.79 3.91
C VAL A 141 6.69 -4.54 2.81
N VAL A 142 6.57 -3.41 2.14
CA VAL A 142 7.45 -2.96 1.06
C VAL A 142 8.34 -1.83 1.57
N ALA A 143 9.62 -2.09 1.72
CA ALA A 143 10.62 -1.09 2.10
C ALA A 143 11.13 -0.38 0.83
N ASN A 144 10.45 0.72 0.46
CA ASN A 144 10.73 1.47 -0.77
C ASN A 144 11.91 2.41 -0.64
N LYS A 145 12.41 2.92 -1.76
CA LYS A 145 13.57 3.82 -1.90
C LYS A 145 14.91 3.15 -1.59
N LEU A 146 14.99 1.84 -1.80
CA LEU A 146 16.21 1.05 -1.58
C LEU A 146 17.41 1.62 -2.35
N ASP A 147 17.18 2.19 -3.54
CA ASP A 147 18.19 2.84 -4.39
C ASP A 147 18.89 4.04 -3.73
N LYS A 148 18.33 4.56 -2.65
CA LYS A 148 18.89 5.66 -1.87
C LYS A 148 19.79 5.20 -0.71
N LEU A 149 19.89 3.90 -0.46
CA LEU A 149 20.72 3.29 0.59
C LEU A 149 22.05 2.78 0.02
N LYS A 150 23.11 2.86 0.82
CA LYS A 150 24.33 2.12 0.58
C LYS A 150 24.11 0.63 0.89
N LYS A 151 24.86 -0.25 0.26
CA LYS A 151 24.74 -1.70 0.49
C LYS A 151 24.86 -2.09 1.97
N SER A 152 25.74 -1.43 2.72
CA SER A 152 25.93 -1.67 4.16
C SER A 152 24.76 -1.23 5.04
N GLU A 153 23.88 -0.38 4.54
CA GLU A 153 22.73 0.16 5.28
C GLU A 153 21.46 -0.69 5.09
N ILE A 154 21.42 -1.55 4.06
CA ILE A 154 20.21 -2.29 3.68
C ILE A 154 19.76 -3.23 4.81
N GLU A 155 20.61 -4.19 5.19
CA GLU A 155 20.24 -5.18 6.21
C GLU A 155 19.92 -4.56 7.58
N PRO A 156 20.72 -3.60 8.11
CA PRO A 156 20.37 -2.94 9.37
C PRO A 156 19.03 -2.20 9.30
N ASN A 157 18.72 -1.52 8.18
CA ASN A 157 17.46 -0.79 8.05
C ASN A 157 16.26 -1.73 7.90
N LEU A 158 16.40 -2.83 7.18
CA LEU A 158 15.34 -3.84 7.09
C LEU A 158 15.07 -4.49 8.46
N ALA A 159 16.11 -4.80 9.23
CA ALA A 159 15.98 -5.31 10.59
C ALA A 159 15.26 -4.32 11.50
N LEU A 160 15.62 -3.02 11.42
CA LEU A 160 14.97 -1.95 12.18
C LEU A 160 13.49 -1.79 11.83
N ILE A 161 13.13 -1.92 10.54
CA ILE A 161 11.73 -1.88 10.08
C ILE A 161 10.96 -3.06 10.68
N ARG A 162 11.50 -4.27 10.60
CA ARG A 162 10.87 -5.48 11.14
C ARG A 162 10.63 -5.37 12.64
N GLU A 163 11.64 -4.95 13.38
CA GLU A 163 11.56 -4.76 14.84
C GLU A 163 10.55 -3.66 15.20
N THR A 164 10.64 -2.48 14.55
CA THR A 164 9.79 -1.33 14.88
C THR A 164 8.31 -1.59 14.63
N LEU A 165 7.98 -2.33 13.55
CA LEU A 165 6.60 -2.69 13.20
C LEU A 165 6.14 -3.98 13.87
N ASP A 166 7.00 -4.60 14.70
CA ASP A 166 6.72 -5.88 15.35
C ASP A 166 6.16 -6.91 14.35
N LEU A 167 6.91 -7.13 13.25
CA LEU A 167 6.46 -8.03 12.18
C LEU A 167 6.73 -9.49 12.55
N PRO A 168 5.70 -10.35 12.56
CA PRO A 168 5.87 -11.79 12.66
C PRO A 168 6.82 -12.35 11.59
N GLU A 169 7.43 -13.49 11.84
CA GLU A 169 8.43 -14.11 10.92
C GLU A 169 7.82 -14.45 9.55
N ASP A 170 6.55 -14.79 9.51
CA ASP A 170 5.80 -15.14 8.29
C ASP A 170 5.40 -13.91 7.44
N VAL A 171 5.52 -12.69 7.99
CA VAL A 171 5.29 -11.46 7.22
C VAL A 171 6.47 -11.20 6.28
N VAL A 172 6.17 -11.14 5.00
CA VAL A 172 7.15 -10.86 3.95
C VAL A 172 7.53 -9.39 3.95
N LEU A 173 8.82 -9.09 4.13
CA LEU A 173 9.39 -7.75 4.00
C LEU A 173 10.21 -7.69 2.70
N ILE A 174 9.77 -6.87 1.75
CA ILE A 174 10.35 -6.76 0.42
C ILE A 174 11.19 -5.49 0.30
N PRO A 175 12.52 -5.60 0.14
CA PRO A 175 13.35 -4.48 -0.28
C PRO A 175 12.93 -4.03 -1.69
N PHE A 176 12.59 -2.74 -1.85
CA PHE A 176 11.96 -2.26 -3.07
C PHE A 176 12.56 -0.94 -3.56
N SER A 177 12.72 -0.80 -4.86
CA SER A 177 13.00 0.48 -5.51
C SER A 177 11.99 0.70 -6.65
N ALA A 178 11.06 1.64 -6.45
CA ALA A 178 10.14 2.03 -7.51
C ALA A 178 10.87 2.65 -8.70
N GLU A 179 12.02 3.30 -8.46
CA GLU A 179 12.85 3.91 -9.52
C GLU A 179 13.56 2.85 -10.36
N LYS A 180 14.20 1.87 -9.71
CA LYS A 180 15.01 0.83 -10.41
C LYS A 180 14.21 -0.44 -10.75
N GLY A 181 13.03 -0.64 -10.17
CA GLY A 181 12.20 -1.83 -10.36
C GLY A 181 12.62 -3.03 -9.51
N GLN A 182 13.57 -2.87 -8.60
CA GLN A 182 13.98 -3.93 -7.68
C GLN A 182 12.82 -4.30 -6.74
N GLY A 183 12.63 -5.59 -6.48
CA GLY A 183 11.58 -6.09 -5.62
C GLY A 183 10.21 -6.26 -6.31
N ARG A 184 10.03 -5.75 -7.54
CA ARG A 184 8.77 -5.80 -8.28
C ARG A 184 8.24 -7.22 -8.46
N GLU A 185 9.09 -8.15 -8.91
CA GLU A 185 8.69 -9.53 -9.16
C GLU A 185 8.32 -10.28 -7.86
N LEU A 186 8.97 -9.96 -6.74
CA LEU A 186 8.61 -10.51 -5.45
C LEU A 186 7.22 -10.04 -5.01
N LEU A 187 6.91 -8.76 -5.18
CA LEU A 187 5.59 -8.22 -4.87
C LEU A 187 4.51 -8.80 -5.76
N LEU A 188 4.77 -8.93 -7.07
CA LEU A 188 3.85 -9.59 -8.00
C LEU A 188 3.62 -11.06 -7.63
N ALA A 189 4.65 -11.78 -7.20
CA ALA A 189 4.52 -13.17 -6.77
C ALA A 189 3.58 -13.27 -5.53
N GLU A 190 3.69 -12.36 -4.56
CA GLU A 190 2.79 -12.35 -3.40
C GLU A 190 1.34 -12.06 -3.80
N ILE A 191 1.13 -11.14 -4.74
CA ILE A 191 -0.21 -10.80 -5.26
C ILE A 191 -0.80 -11.98 -6.04
N ASN A 192 -0.02 -12.64 -6.89
CA ASN A 192 -0.47 -13.78 -7.70
C ASN A 192 -0.89 -15.00 -6.86
N LYS A 193 -0.50 -15.08 -5.59
CA LYS A 193 -0.97 -16.14 -4.68
C LYS A 193 -2.48 -16.05 -4.35
N LEU A 194 -3.14 -14.95 -4.74
CA LEU A 194 -4.57 -14.73 -4.50
C LEU A 194 -5.46 -15.26 -5.65
N ILE A 195 -4.88 -15.66 -6.80
CA ILE A 195 -5.59 -16.07 -8.00
C ILE A 195 -5.24 -17.47 -8.47
#